data_4cf9a8d9c335f4396998eadcfc927579
#
_entry.id   4cf9a8d9c335f4396998eadcfc927579
#
_cell.length_a   1.000
_cell.length_b   1.000
_cell.length_c   1.000
_cell.angle_alpha   90.00
_cell.angle_beta   90.00
_cell.angle_gamma   90.00
#
_symmetry.space_group_name_H-M   'P 1'
#
loop_
_entity.id
_entity.type
_entity.pdbx_description
1 polymer ?
#
loop_
_entity_poly.entity_id
_entity_poly.type
_entity_poly.pdbx_seq_one_letter_code
_entity_poly.pdbx_strand_id
1 'polypeptide(L)'
;DRLCDPEVAVSAHYLVEEDGRILPLVDERHRAWHAGVASWRGWRDINARSIGIELVNPGHDFGYRPFAAAQMAALIELAGDILSRHPIPPRNVVGHSDVAPERKMDPGELFDWPRLAAAGIGLWPDEGEATGRDDRQVAAMLAAFGYSVDNPFAALTAFQRHFRPWRVDGAGDRETVRRLGGLLALTASPRPTGEGAGRSVSSKRT
;
A
#
# COMPACT_ATOMS: atom_id res chain seq x y z
N ASP A 1 -2.95 -18.17 -17.79
CA ASP A 1 -4.22 -18.35 -18.43
C ASP A 1 -5.43 -18.36 -17.51
N ARG A 2 -5.24 -18.43 -16.15
CA ARG A 2 -6.38 -18.32 -15.20
C ARG A 2 -7.12 -16.99 -15.28
N LEU A 3 -6.43 -15.90 -15.62
CA LEU A 3 -7.02 -14.56 -15.77
C LEU A 3 -7.89 -14.41 -17.04
N CYS A 4 -7.80 -15.36 -17.98
CA CYS A 4 -8.58 -15.40 -19.21
C CYS A 4 -9.63 -16.52 -19.21
N ASP A 5 -9.75 -17.28 -18.11
CA ASP A 5 -10.70 -18.38 -18.00
C ASP A 5 -12.02 -17.87 -17.40
N PRO A 6 -13.13 -17.89 -18.14
CA PRO A 6 -14.43 -17.41 -17.66
C PRO A 6 -15.03 -18.24 -16.53
N GLU A 7 -14.57 -19.48 -16.33
CA GLU A 7 -15.02 -20.35 -15.23
C GLU A 7 -14.30 -19.99 -13.92
N VAL A 8 -13.19 -19.28 -13.99
CA VAL A 8 -12.43 -18.83 -12.82
C VAL A 8 -12.78 -17.37 -12.54
N ALA A 9 -13.49 -17.12 -11.46
CA ALA A 9 -13.89 -15.76 -11.05
C ALA A 9 -12.70 -14.93 -10.52
N VAL A 10 -11.65 -14.79 -11.36
CA VAL A 10 -10.44 -13.98 -11.11
C VAL A 10 -10.14 -13.16 -12.36
N SER A 11 -9.96 -11.87 -12.18
CA SER A 11 -9.56 -10.96 -13.26
C SER A 11 -8.78 -9.77 -12.68
N ALA A 12 -7.98 -9.09 -13.50
CA ALA A 12 -7.28 -7.87 -13.17
C ALA A 12 -7.50 -6.83 -14.26
N HIS A 13 -7.20 -5.57 -14.00
CA HIS A 13 -7.27 -4.52 -15.01
C HIS A 13 -6.06 -4.61 -15.94
N TYR A 14 -4.92 -4.92 -15.39
CA TYR A 14 -3.65 -5.03 -16.11
C TYR A 14 -2.85 -6.23 -15.65
N LEU A 15 -2.07 -6.79 -16.58
CA LEU A 15 -1.00 -7.74 -16.31
C LEU A 15 0.30 -7.18 -16.89
N VAL A 16 1.38 -7.22 -16.12
CA VAL A 16 2.71 -6.81 -16.54
C VAL A 16 3.63 -8.03 -16.58
N GLU A 17 4.11 -8.34 -17.77
CA GLU A 17 5.03 -9.43 -18.03
C GLU A 17 6.45 -9.11 -17.55
N GLU A 18 7.31 -10.11 -17.37
CA GLU A 18 8.69 -9.93 -16.92
C GLU A 18 9.55 -9.06 -17.87
N ASP A 19 9.23 -9.07 -19.17
CA ASP A 19 9.89 -8.24 -20.19
C ASP A 19 9.39 -6.77 -20.19
N GLY A 20 8.40 -6.45 -19.34
CA GLY A 20 7.79 -5.13 -19.25
C GLY A 20 6.60 -4.91 -20.18
N ARG A 21 6.16 -5.91 -20.93
CA ARG A 21 4.94 -5.82 -21.75
C ARG A 21 3.72 -5.71 -20.84
N ILE A 22 2.88 -4.71 -21.09
CA ILE A 22 1.63 -4.47 -20.37
C ILE A 22 0.47 -5.00 -21.18
N LEU A 23 -0.36 -5.84 -20.57
CA LEU A 23 -1.59 -6.38 -21.15
C LEU A 23 -2.79 -5.77 -20.44
N PRO A 24 -3.58 -4.89 -21.08
CA PRO A 24 -4.87 -4.47 -20.56
C PRO A 24 -5.87 -5.63 -20.68
N LEU A 25 -6.56 -5.95 -19.59
CA LEU A 25 -7.50 -7.08 -19.51
C LEU A 25 -8.93 -6.60 -19.25
N VAL A 26 -9.16 -5.83 -18.17
CA VAL A 26 -10.45 -5.26 -17.83
C VAL A 26 -10.33 -3.74 -17.88
N ASP A 27 -11.28 -3.08 -18.54
CA ASP A 27 -11.33 -1.61 -18.57
C ASP A 27 -11.51 -1.05 -17.16
N GLU A 28 -10.78 0.02 -16.79
CA GLU A 28 -10.78 0.63 -15.46
C GLU A 28 -12.18 1.09 -14.98
N ARG A 29 -13.13 1.30 -15.90
CA ARG A 29 -14.53 1.63 -15.59
C ARG A 29 -15.34 0.45 -15.09
N HIS A 30 -14.83 -0.75 -15.26
CA HIS A 30 -15.49 -1.99 -14.84
C HIS A 30 -14.81 -2.57 -13.61
N ARG A 31 -15.56 -3.39 -12.90
CA ARG A 31 -15.04 -4.15 -11.77
C ARG A 31 -14.19 -5.31 -12.25
N ALA A 32 -13.01 -5.47 -11.71
CA ALA A 32 -12.22 -6.69 -11.83
C ALA A 32 -12.17 -7.46 -10.49
N TRP A 33 -11.90 -8.76 -10.56
CA TRP A 33 -11.96 -9.67 -9.41
C TRP A 33 -10.55 -10.12 -9.01
N HIS A 34 -9.77 -9.21 -8.41
CA HIS A 34 -8.35 -9.40 -8.07
C HIS A 34 -8.04 -9.42 -6.57
N ALA A 35 -8.90 -8.84 -5.73
CA ALA A 35 -8.62 -8.72 -4.29
C ALA A 35 -9.26 -9.84 -3.45
N GLY A 36 -10.34 -10.50 -3.96
CA GLY A 36 -11.09 -11.48 -3.19
C GLY A 36 -11.71 -10.89 -1.92
N VAL A 37 -11.76 -11.66 -0.85
CA VAL A 37 -12.15 -11.16 0.48
C VAL A 37 -11.01 -10.31 1.02
N ALA A 38 -11.20 -9.02 1.09
CA ALA A 38 -10.17 -8.03 1.41
C ALA A 38 -10.78 -6.81 2.11
N SER A 39 -9.96 -6.09 2.87
CA SER A 39 -10.34 -4.83 3.49
C SER A 39 -9.17 -3.86 3.58
N TRP A 40 -9.44 -2.56 3.46
CA TRP A 40 -8.46 -1.51 3.61
C TRP A 40 -9.12 -0.25 4.20
N ARG A 41 -8.56 0.31 5.27
CA ARG A 41 -9.06 1.52 5.94
C ARG A 41 -10.55 1.43 6.31
N GLY A 42 -11.00 0.27 6.77
CA GLY A 42 -12.40 -0.01 7.11
C GLY A 42 -13.31 -0.28 5.90
N TRP A 43 -12.83 -0.08 4.68
CA TRP A 43 -13.58 -0.44 3.49
C TRP A 43 -13.45 -1.92 3.18
N ARG A 44 -14.58 -2.52 2.83
CA ARG A 44 -14.67 -3.88 2.26
C ARG A 44 -14.97 -3.78 0.76
N ASP A 45 -15.07 -4.92 0.09
CA ASP A 45 -15.29 -4.99 -1.35
C ASP A 45 -14.27 -4.16 -2.15
N ILE A 46 -13.03 -4.48 -1.94
CA ILE A 46 -11.89 -3.78 -2.57
C ILE A 46 -11.95 -3.88 -4.09
N ASN A 47 -12.49 -4.98 -4.64
CA ASN A 47 -12.70 -5.14 -6.09
C ASN A 47 -13.54 -4.03 -6.72
N ALA A 48 -14.50 -3.47 -6.01
CA ALA A 48 -15.40 -2.44 -6.54
C ALA A 48 -14.81 -1.01 -6.48
N ARG A 49 -13.63 -0.84 -5.90
CA ARG A 49 -13.06 0.48 -5.59
C ARG A 49 -11.56 0.59 -5.80
N SER A 50 -10.99 -0.33 -6.54
CA SER A 50 -9.56 -0.35 -6.83
C SER A 50 -9.27 -0.82 -8.25
N ILE A 51 -8.10 -0.46 -8.74
CA ILE A 51 -7.51 -0.96 -9.96
C ILE A 51 -6.49 -2.03 -9.56
N GLY A 52 -6.66 -3.25 -10.09
CA GLY A 52 -5.74 -4.36 -9.83
C GLY A 52 -4.74 -4.52 -10.96
N ILE A 53 -3.47 -4.60 -10.59
CA ILE A 53 -2.34 -4.85 -11.49
C ILE A 53 -1.68 -6.15 -11.05
N GLU A 54 -1.66 -7.14 -11.92
CA GLU A 54 -0.94 -8.39 -11.71
C GLU A 54 0.46 -8.30 -12.32
N LEU A 55 1.44 -8.87 -11.63
CA LEU A 55 2.83 -8.94 -12.09
C LEU A 55 3.24 -10.39 -12.22
N VAL A 56 3.75 -10.79 -13.39
CA VAL A 56 4.24 -12.15 -13.59
C VAL A 56 5.44 -12.39 -12.69
N ASN A 57 5.30 -13.33 -11.77
CA ASN A 57 6.35 -13.82 -10.89
C ASN A 57 5.95 -15.21 -10.39
N PRO A 58 6.87 -16.18 -10.26
CA PRO A 58 6.54 -17.52 -9.80
C PRO A 58 5.94 -17.57 -8.39
N GLY A 59 6.19 -16.55 -7.56
CA GLY A 59 5.71 -16.52 -6.18
C GLY A 59 6.41 -17.52 -5.27
N HIS A 60 6.06 -17.50 -3.97
CA HIS A 60 6.76 -18.26 -2.93
C HIS A 60 6.75 -19.77 -3.15
N ASP A 61 5.67 -20.32 -3.76
CA ASP A 61 5.51 -21.75 -3.96
C ASP A 61 6.33 -22.30 -5.14
N PHE A 62 6.75 -21.43 -6.10
CA PHE A 62 7.31 -21.87 -7.38
C PHE A 62 8.66 -21.19 -7.71
N GLY A 63 9.38 -20.74 -6.71
CA GLY A 63 10.70 -20.14 -6.89
C GLY A 63 10.68 -18.61 -6.96
N TYR A 64 10.10 -17.99 -5.94
CA TYR A 64 10.01 -16.54 -5.77
C TYR A 64 11.35 -15.86 -5.98
N ARG A 65 11.36 -14.79 -6.77
CA ARG A 65 12.55 -14.05 -7.15
C ARG A 65 12.27 -12.54 -7.23
N PRO A 66 13.31 -11.69 -7.22
CA PRO A 66 13.15 -10.27 -7.50
C PRO A 66 12.47 -10.02 -8.84
N PHE A 67 11.68 -8.97 -8.90
CA PHE A 67 10.99 -8.54 -10.12
C PHE A 67 11.98 -7.98 -11.13
N ALA A 68 11.78 -8.27 -12.41
CA ALA A 68 12.67 -7.83 -13.47
C ALA A 68 12.71 -6.30 -13.59
N ALA A 69 13.87 -5.74 -13.91
CA ALA A 69 14.04 -4.29 -14.01
C ALA A 69 13.13 -3.65 -15.07
N ALA A 70 12.88 -4.36 -16.20
CA ALA A 70 11.95 -3.94 -17.25
C ALA A 70 10.51 -3.94 -16.75
N GLN A 71 10.10 -4.97 -16.03
CA GLN A 71 8.78 -5.09 -15.42
C GLN A 71 8.51 -3.95 -14.42
N MET A 72 9.47 -3.67 -13.54
CA MET A 72 9.36 -2.57 -12.57
C MET A 72 9.32 -1.19 -13.24
N ALA A 73 10.04 -0.99 -14.35
CA ALA A 73 9.98 0.25 -15.13
C ALA A 73 8.59 0.42 -15.76
N ALA A 74 8.07 -0.61 -16.41
CA ALA A 74 6.74 -0.61 -17.01
C ALA A 74 5.62 -0.40 -15.97
N LEU A 75 5.75 -1.00 -14.77
CA LEU A 75 4.83 -0.78 -13.67
C LEU A 75 4.82 0.68 -13.21
N ILE A 76 5.98 1.32 -13.13
CA ILE A 76 6.09 2.73 -12.73
C ILE A 76 5.39 3.64 -13.75
N GLU A 77 5.60 3.40 -15.05
CA GLU A 77 4.92 4.16 -16.11
C GLU A 77 3.41 3.95 -16.04
N LEU A 78 2.95 2.71 -15.98
CA LEU A 78 1.53 2.37 -15.89
C LEU A 78 0.87 2.99 -14.64
N ALA A 79 1.49 2.84 -13.49
CA ALA A 79 0.95 3.39 -12.24
C ALA A 79 0.92 4.93 -12.25
N GLY A 80 1.94 5.58 -12.83
CA GLY A 80 1.96 7.03 -13.05
C GLY A 80 0.78 7.50 -13.91
N ASP A 81 0.52 6.79 -15.00
CA ASP A 81 -0.62 7.05 -15.89
C ASP A 81 -1.97 6.87 -15.18
N ILE A 82 -2.13 5.80 -14.40
CA ILE A 82 -3.33 5.56 -13.61
C ILE A 82 -3.53 6.69 -12.60
N LEU A 83 -2.50 7.07 -11.86
CA LEU A 83 -2.56 8.13 -10.86
C LEU A 83 -2.85 9.50 -11.47
N SER A 84 -2.48 9.74 -12.73
CA SER A 84 -2.83 10.96 -13.45
C SER A 84 -4.33 11.06 -13.77
N ARG A 85 -5.00 9.93 -13.96
CA ARG A 85 -6.45 9.83 -14.26
C ARG A 85 -7.31 9.69 -13.00
N HIS A 86 -6.76 9.12 -11.93
CA HIS A 86 -7.48 8.80 -10.71
C HIS A 86 -6.79 9.44 -9.50
N PRO A 87 -7.50 10.25 -8.68
CA PRO A 87 -6.94 10.90 -7.51
C PRO A 87 -6.75 9.90 -6.34
N ILE A 88 -5.87 8.92 -6.51
CA ILE A 88 -5.58 7.88 -5.51
C ILE A 88 -4.51 8.41 -4.54
N PRO A 89 -4.81 8.57 -3.26
CA PRO A 89 -3.81 8.96 -2.27
C PRO A 89 -2.67 7.93 -2.18
N PRO A 90 -1.40 8.34 -1.99
CA PRO A 90 -0.26 7.43 -1.94
C PRO A 90 -0.42 6.28 -0.94
N ARG A 91 -1.08 6.50 0.20
CA ARG A 91 -1.37 5.46 1.20
C ARG A 91 -2.32 4.35 0.70
N ASN A 92 -2.97 4.54 -0.44
CA ASN A 92 -3.87 3.56 -1.05
C ASN A 92 -3.22 2.79 -2.21
N VAL A 93 -1.92 2.98 -2.44
CA VAL A 93 -1.11 2.10 -3.29
C VAL A 93 -0.57 1.00 -2.39
N VAL A 94 -1.10 -0.20 -2.52
CA VAL A 94 -0.93 -1.30 -1.55
C VAL A 94 -0.73 -2.63 -2.28
N GLY A 95 -0.11 -3.58 -1.61
CA GLY A 95 -0.03 -4.96 -2.07
C GLY A 95 -1.28 -5.78 -1.69
N HIS A 96 -1.42 -6.93 -2.31
CA HIS A 96 -2.52 -7.84 -1.98
C HIS A 96 -2.43 -8.34 -0.52
N SER A 97 -1.21 -8.57 -0.02
CA SER A 97 -0.97 -8.92 1.38
C SER A 97 -1.41 -7.83 2.36
N ASP A 98 -1.38 -6.55 1.96
CA ASP A 98 -1.81 -5.46 2.84
C ASP A 98 -3.33 -5.47 3.06
N VAL A 99 -4.09 -5.79 2.02
CA VAL A 99 -5.57 -5.79 2.06
C VAL A 99 -6.18 -7.14 2.45
N ALA A 100 -5.39 -8.21 2.38
CA ALA A 100 -5.80 -9.57 2.71
C ALA A 100 -4.71 -10.35 3.49
N PRO A 101 -4.25 -9.83 4.65
CA PRO A 101 -3.03 -10.28 5.31
C PRO A 101 -3.04 -11.75 5.76
N GLU A 102 -4.23 -12.33 6.01
CA GLU A 102 -4.38 -13.73 6.42
C GLU A 102 -4.32 -14.72 5.25
N ARG A 103 -4.51 -14.23 4.03
CA ARG A 103 -4.69 -15.09 2.85
C ARG A 103 -3.59 -14.95 1.81
N LYS A 104 -2.91 -13.80 1.81
CA LYS A 104 -2.03 -13.40 0.72
C LYS A 104 -0.65 -12.97 1.20
N MET A 105 0.34 -13.27 0.39
CA MET A 105 1.71 -12.85 0.60
C MET A 105 2.23 -11.95 -0.53
N ASP A 106 1.57 -11.97 -1.69
CA ASP A 106 1.96 -11.19 -2.87
C ASP A 106 1.78 -9.66 -2.63
N PRO A 107 2.64 -8.83 -3.24
CA PRO A 107 3.74 -9.15 -4.13
C PRO A 107 4.98 -9.74 -3.43
N GLY A 108 5.02 -9.79 -2.10
CA GLY A 108 6.08 -10.37 -1.32
C GLY A 108 7.21 -9.37 -0.96
N GLU A 109 8.19 -9.87 -0.20
CA GLU A 109 9.29 -9.09 0.37
C GLU A 109 10.38 -8.71 -0.64
N LEU A 110 10.42 -9.33 -1.82
CA LEU A 110 11.37 -8.98 -2.89
C LEU A 110 10.82 -7.94 -3.87
N PHE A 111 9.62 -7.41 -3.61
CA PHE A 111 9.06 -6.34 -4.41
C PHE A 111 9.68 -4.99 -4.02
N ASP A 112 10.11 -4.22 -5.01
CA ASP A 112 10.88 -2.98 -4.80
C ASP A 112 9.97 -1.77 -4.52
N TRP A 113 9.30 -1.78 -3.36
CA TRP A 113 8.49 -0.66 -2.89
C TRP A 113 9.26 0.67 -2.80
N PRO A 114 10.54 0.71 -2.34
CA PRO A 114 11.34 1.94 -2.33
C PRO A 114 11.45 2.59 -3.70
N ARG A 115 11.62 1.79 -4.76
CA ARG A 115 11.73 2.28 -6.13
C ARG A 115 10.43 2.93 -6.62
N LEU A 116 9.28 2.34 -6.29
CA LEU A 116 7.98 2.94 -6.59
C LEU A 116 7.80 4.28 -5.86
N ALA A 117 8.09 4.31 -4.57
CA ALA A 117 7.97 5.52 -3.75
C ALA A 117 8.90 6.64 -4.24
N ALA A 118 10.13 6.31 -4.67
CA ALA A 118 11.05 7.26 -5.28
C ALA A 118 10.50 7.87 -6.58
N ALA A 119 9.62 7.17 -7.28
CA ALA A 119 8.89 7.65 -8.46
C ALA A 119 7.55 8.35 -8.09
N GLY A 120 7.27 8.59 -6.81
CA GLY A 120 6.03 9.22 -6.34
C GLY A 120 4.82 8.28 -6.26
N ILE A 121 5.03 6.97 -6.34
CA ILE A 121 3.98 5.94 -6.33
C ILE A 121 4.01 5.22 -4.99
N GLY A 122 2.95 5.38 -4.20
CA GLY A 122 2.88 4.80 -2.86
C GLY A 122 3.68 5.58 -1.82
N LEU A 123 4.00 4.92 -0.72
CA LEU A 123 4.74 5.49 0.41
C LEU A 123 5.93 4.60 0.77
N TRP A 124 7.02 5.22 1.16
CA TRP A 124 8.13 4.57 1.84
C TRP A 124 8.58 5.47 2.99
N PRO A 125 8.48 5.01 4.24
CA PRO A 125 8.78 5.87 5.37
C PRO A 125 10.28 5.97 5.59
N ASP A 126 10.74 7.17 5.92
CA ASP A 126 11.94 7.33 6.71
C ASP A 126 11.68 6.80 8.13
N GLU A 127 12.74 6.46 8.86
CA GLU A 127 12.60 6.01 10.22
C GLU A 127 12.03 7.14 11.11
N GLY A 128 10.80 6.97 11.59
CA GLY A 128 10.16 7.88 12.55
C GLY A 128 10.59 7.64 14.00
N GLU A 129 9.99 8.35 14.93
CA GLU A 129 10.17 8.11 16.34
C GLU A 129 9.47 6.82 16.81
N ALA A 130 10.12 6.03 17.65
CA ALA A 130 9.51 4.85 18.27
C ALA A 130 8.71 5.28 19.50
N THR A 131 7.40 5.44 19.34
CA THR A 131 6.48 5.68 20.47
C THR A 131 5.65 4.43 20.72
N GLY A 132 5.77 3.88 21.92
CA GLY A 132 5.03 2.68 22.32
C GLY A 132 5.70 1.35 21.93
N ARG A 133 5.44 0.31 22.69
CA ARG A 133 6.11 -1.00 22.56
C ARG A 133 5.26 -2.18 22.97
N ASP A 134 3.99 -1.99 23.32
CA ASP A 134 3.13 -3.13 23.56
C ASP A 134 2.35 -3.50 22.29
N ASP A 135 1.96 -4.76 22.20
CA ASP A 135 1.28 -5.31 21.02
C ASP A 135 -0.04 -4.59 20.73
N ARG A 136 -0.71 -4.04 21.74
CA ARG A 136 -1.96 -3.30 21.57
C ARG A 136 -1.71 -1.96 20.86
N GLN A 137 -0.62 -1.29 21.20
CA GLN A 137 -0.24 -0.03 20.56
C GLN A 137 0.15 -0.27 19.10
N VAL A 138 0.89 -1.33 18.83
CA VAL A 138 1.25 -1.72 17.46
C VAL A 138 0.00 -2.02 16.63
N ALA A 139 -0.94 -2.80 17.17
CA ALA A 139 -2.21 -3.08 16.48
C ALA A 139 -3.02 -1.80 16.23
N ALA A 140 -3.09 -0.89 17.20
CA ALA A 140 -3.77 0.40 17.02
C ALA A 140 -3.11 1.27 15.94
N MET A 141 -1.78 1.28 15.85
CA MET A 141 -1.04 1.99 14.81
C MET A 141 -1.28 1.38 13.42
N LEU A 142 -1.30 0.04 13.30
CA LEU A 142 -1.64 -0.66 12.06
C LEU A 142 -3.05 -0.31 11.58
N ALA A 143 -4.02 -0.34 12.50
CA ALA A 143 -5.40 0.05 12.20
C ALA A 143 -5.50 1.52 11.77
N ALA A 144 -4.79 2.43 12.42
CA ALA A 144 -4.75 3.85 12.08
C ALA A 144 -4.15 4.09 10.68
N PHE A 145 -3.18 3.27 10.26
CA PHE A 145 -2.65 3.33 8.91
C PHE A 145 -3.63 2.76 7.88
N GLY A 146 -4.34 1.67 8.19
CA GLY A 146 -5.36 1.12 7.30
C GLY A 146 -5.55 -0.39 7.31
N TYR A 147 -4.69 -1.13 8.00
CA TYR A 147 -4.80 -2.59 8.08
C TYR A 147 -6.05 -3.04 8.87
N SER A 148 -6.68 -4.16 8.47
CA SER A 148 -7.51 -4.92 9.39
C SER A 148 -6.60 -5.56 10.45
N VAL A 149 -7.06 -5.47 11.71
CA VAL A 149 -6.37 -6.07 12.86
C VAL A 149 -7.19 -7.18 13.51
N ASP A 150 -8.09 -7.80 12.74
CA ASP A 150 -8.82 -8.99 13.16
C ASP A 150 -7.82 -10.11 13.53
N ASN A 151 -6.70 -10.18 12.79
CA ASN A 151 -5.51 -10.95 13.14
C ASN A 151 -4.29 -10.00 13.18
N PRO A 152 -3.90 -9.50 14.36
CA PRO A 152 -2.80 -8.53 14.47
C PRO A 152 -1.44 -9.07 14.02
N PHE A 153 -1.18 -10.37 14.19
CA PHE A 153 0.06 -11.00 13.74
C PHE A 153 0.14 -11.02 12.20
N ALA A 154 -0.94 -11.40 11.53
CA ALA A 154 -1.00 -11.38 10.07
C ALA A 154 -0.85 -9.95 9.51
N ALA A 155 -1.53 -8.97 10.12
CA ALA A 155 -1.43 -7.56 9.75
C ALA A 155 0.01 -7.04 9.91
N LEU A 156 0.66 -7.37 11.01
CA LEU A 156 2.04 -6.97 11.29
C LEU A 156 3.02 -7.62 10.31
N THR A 157 2.81 -8.90 9.99
CA THR A 157 3.63 -9.64 9.02
C THR A 157 3.47 -9.04 7.61
N ALA A 158 2.24 -8.69 7.20
CA ALA A 158 1.98 -8.01 5.93
C ALA A 158 2.64 -6.63 5.88
N PHE A 159 2.52 -5.84 6.95
CA PHE A 159 3.20 -4.57 7.10
C PHE A 159 4.73 -4.72 6.94
N GLN A 160 5.34 -5.70 7.61
CA GLN A 160 6.78 -5.94 7.49
C GLN A 160 7.18 -6.33 6.07
N ARG A 161 6.40 -7.18 5.41
CA ARG A 161 6.64 -7.59 4.02
C ARG A 161 6.66 -6.40 3.07
N HIS A 162 5.84 -5.39 3.31
CA HIS A 162 5.81 -4.16 2.53
C HIS A 162 6.91 -3.18 2.96
N PHE A 163 7.02 -2.87 4.25
CA PHE A 163 7.79 -1.73 4.75
C PHE A 163 9.10 -2.10 5.49
N ARG A 164 9.33 -3.39 5.74
CA ARG A 164 10.54 -3.94 6.35
C ARG A 164 10.89 -5.32 5.78
N PRO A 165 11.08 -5.43 4.46
CA PRO A 165 11.16 -6.71 3.76
C PRO A 165 12.38 -7.59 4.14
N TRP A 166 13.43 -7.02 4.70
CA TRP A 166 14.63 -7.77 5.13
C TRP A 166 14.41 -8.61 6.39
N ARG A 167 13.29 -8.42 7.11
CA ARG A 167 12.96 -9.21 8.29
C ARG A 167 11.45 -9.25 8.51
N VAL A 168 10.82 -10.30 8.04
CA VAL A 168 9.39 -10.55 8.13
C VAL A 168 9.16 -11.65 9.18
N ASP A 169 8.97 -11.27 10.44
CA ASP A 169 8.87 -12.19 11.60
C ASP A 169 7.64 -11.99 12.47
N GLY A 170 6.80 -11.00 12.16
CA GLY A 170 5.60 -10.67 12.94
C GLY A 170 5.92 -10.08 14.32
N ALA A 171 7.16 -9.67 14.59
CA ALA A 171 7.54 -9.04 15.86
C ALA A 171 7.42 -7.52 15.79
N GLY A 172 6.70 -6.93 16.75
CA GLY A 172 6.56 -5.47 16.90
C GLY A 172 7.82 -4.84 17.52
N ASP A 173 8.98 -5.10 16.94
CA ASP A 173 10.24 -4.57 17.44
C ASP A 173 10.40 -3.05 17.20
N ARG A 174 11.46 -2.49 17.75
CA ARG A 174 11.70 -1.04 17.69
C ARG A 174 11.74 -0.49 16.27
N GLU A 175 12.32 -1.22 15.32
CA GLU A 175 12.42 -0.79 13.93
C GLU A 175 11.04 -0.77 13.27
N THR A 176 10.26 -1.84 13.44
CA THR A 176 8.88 -1.93 12.95
C THR A 176 8.03 -0.76 13.45
N VAL A 177 8.10 -0.46 14.75
CA VAL A 177 7.36 0.66 15.35
C VAL A 177 7.81 2.01 14.78
N ARG A 178 9.11 2.22 14.57
CA ARG A 178 9.64 3.46 13.98
C ARG A 178 9.14 3.67 12.54
N ARG A 179 9.15 2.62 11.72
CA ARG A 179 8.65 2.69 10.33
C ARG A 179 7.15 2.96 10.29
N LEU A 180 6.39 2.31 11.15
CA LEU A 180 4.96 2.55 11.26
C LEU A 180 4.66 3.97 11.75
N GLY A 181 5.44 4.49 12.70
CA GLY A 181 5.37 5.88 13.15
C GLY A 181 5.67 6.87 12.02
N GLY A 182 6.70 6.60 11.20
CA GLY A 182 7.04 7.39 10.02
C GLY A 182 5.89 7.43 9.00
N LEU A 183 5.27 6.29 8.70
CA LEU A 183 4.10 6.22 7.82
C LEU A 183 2.91 7.02 8.35
N LEU A 184 2.62 6.92 9.64
CA LEU A 184 1.53 7.69 10.24
C LEU A 184 1.80 9.19 10.15
N ALA A 185 3.05 9.61 10.34
CA ALA A 185 3.44 11.01 10.18
C ALA A 185 3.25 11.50 8.73
N LEU A 186 3.62 10.70 7.72
CA LEU A 186 3.40 11.03 6.30
C LEU A 186 1.91 11.13 5.93
N THR A 187 1.04 10.45 6.66
CA THR A 187 -0.41 10.43 6.39
C THR A 187 -1.22 11.33 7.30
N ALA A 188 -0.59 11.96 8.31
CA ALA A 188 -1.24 12.95 9.14
C ALA A 188 -1.52 14.19 8.28
N SER A 189 -2.77 14.68 8.27
CA SER A 189 -3.10 15.97 7.68
C SER A 189 -2.24 17.04 8.34
N PRO A 190 -1.71 18.04 7.60
CA PRO A 190 -1.01 19.14 8.21
C PRO A 190 -1.92 19.76 9.27
N ARG A 191 -1.43 19.87 10.52
CA ARG A 191 -2.16 20.62 11.56
C ARG A 191 -2.37 22.03 11.00
N PRO A 192 -3.58 22.61 11.12
CA PRO A 192 -3.75 24.00 10.78
C PRO A 192 -2.75 24.80 11.60
N THR A 193 -1.80 25.44 10.94
CA THR A 193 -0.89 26.38 11.56
C THR A 193 -1.74 27.53 12.05
N GLY A 194 -1.94 27.59 13.37
CA GLY A 194 -2.63 28.70 14.03
C GLY A 194 -1.80 29.97 13.94
N GLU A 195 -1.85 30.64 12.81
CA GLU A 195 -1.43 32.03 12.67
C GLU A 195 -2.67 32.92 12.55
N GLY A 196 -3.08 33.40 13.70
CA GLY A 196 -4.15 34.36 13.87
C GLY A 196 -4.04 35.07 15.19
N ALA A 197 -2.82 35.43 15.58
CA ALA A 197 -2.64 36.39 16.68
C ALA A 197 -3.18 37.76 16.23
N GLY A 198 -4.30 38.15 16.82
CA GLY A 198 -5.02 39.40 16.57
C GLY A 198 -4.14 40.62 16.65
N ARG A 199 -4.13 41.41 15.59
CA ARG A 199 -3.81 42.84 15.65
C ARG A 199 -5.02 43.57 16.23
N SER A 200 -4.94 43.88 17.50
CA SER A 200 -5.77 44.86 18.16
C SER A 200 -5.50 46.23 17.51
N VAL A 201 -6.43 46.75 16.75
CA VAL A 201 -6.42 48.12 16.27
C VAL A 201 -7.04 48.97 17.36
N SER A 202 -6.20 49.67 18.12
CA SER A 202 -6.61 50.71 19.05
C SER A 202 -7.08 51.91 18.27
N SER A 203 -8.38 52.17 18.22
CA SER A 203 -8.97 53.40 17.76
C SER A 203 -8.80 54.47 18.85
N LYS A 204 -7.92 55.46 18.62
CA LYS A 204 -7.96 56.76 19.32
C LYS A 204 -8.83 57.71 18.51
N ARG A 205 -9.97 58.07 19.09
CA ARG A 205 -10.74 59.25 18.69
C ARG A 205 -10.03 60.48 19.27
N THR A 206 -9.88 61.51 18.46
CA THR A 206 -9.94 62.93 18.82
C THR A 206 -10.67 63.64 17.69
#